data_4aa05f026b0d1552b890db31d9d884cb
#
_entry.id   4aa05f026b0d1552b890db31d9d884cb
#
_cell.length_a   1.000
_cell.length_b   1.000
_cell.length_c   1.000
_cell.angle_alpha   90.00
_cell.angle_beta   90.00
_cell.angle_gamma   90.00
#
_symmetry.space_group_name_H-M   'P 1'
#
loop_
_entity.id
_entity.type
_entity.pdbx_description
1 polymer ?
#
loop_
_entity_poly.entity_id
_entity_poly.type
_entity_poly.pdbx_seq_one_letter_code
_entity_poly.pdbx_strand_id
1 'polypeptide(L)'
;MKKSAKDRVFDELIRLTGNMSSVTAEKISKNLGISRQNASHYLTRLVEDKKVEKLPGKPVLWKPLDEYAVVDNTEQINEAFHSVVGHDGSLREVIQKCIAAVKYPPNGLSVLINGATGVGKSFLATKIFEYAIHEQIIEKDAPFAILNCADYADNPELLSATLFGYKKGAFTGAEKDTDGLLATANNGYLFLDEVHRLSKENQEKLFLFIDTGNYRPVGENVNWHSAKVRFIFATTEKGENYLLDTFDRRIQISVMLPTFEDRPIRERLELIQLFFQNEADVLQKDIIVSREALSLMLSHPFSGNIGKLKNIIKISCADVYSRTQEEPLTIGKNEILIQLNMLESEVESLPI
;
A
#
# COMPACT_ATOMS: atom_id res chain seq x y z
N MET A 1 7.39 -22.03 27.10
CA MET A 1 6.35 -22.77 27.82
C MET A 1 5.32 -23.33 26.85
N LYS A 2 4.94 -24.60 26.92
CA LYS A 2 3.86 -25.15 26.04
C LYS A 2 2.52 -24.61 26.55
N LYS A 3 1.75 -23.94 25.68
CA LYS A 3 0.38 -23.47 25.97
C LYS A 3 -0.51 -24.66 26.40
N SER A 4 -1.39 -24.46 27.40
CA SER A 4 -2.34 -25.48 27.81
C SER A 4 -3.33 -25.85 26.70
N ALA A 5 -3.98 -27.00 26.78
CA ALA A 5 -5.01 -27.37 25.80
C ALA A 5 -6.20 -26.40 25.81
N LYS A 6 -6.56 -25.83 26.96
CA LYS A 6 -7.58 -24.82 27.13
C LYS A 6 -7.20 -23.51 26.41
N ASP A 7 -5.93 -23.07 26.57
CA ASP A 7 -5.46 -21.85 25.91
C ASP A 7 -5.44 -22.00 24.40
N ARG A 8 -5.05 -23.15 23.86
CA ARG A 8 -5.10 -23.45 22.42
C ARG A 8 -6.53 -23.39 21.86
N VAL A 9 -7.50 -23.91 22.62
CA VAL A 9 -8.92 -23.83 22.23
C VAL A 9 -9.42 -22.40 22.25
N PHE A 10 -8.97 -21.59 23.21
CA PHE A 10 -9.30 -20.18 23.30
C PHE A 10 -8.70 -19.37 22.16
N ASP A 11 -7.39 -19.55 21.88
CA ASP A 11 -6.72 -18.89 20.75
C ASP A 11 -7.38 -19.23 19.41
N GLU A 12 -7.78 -20.51 19.22
CA GLU A 12 -8.45 -20.96 18.01
C GLU A 12 -9.88 -20.42 17.90
N LEU A 13 -10.60 -20.31 19.02
CA LEU A 13 -11.91 -19.64 19.03
C LEU A 13 -11.77 -18.19 18.59
N ILE A 14 -10.84 -17.45 19.18
CA ILE A 14 -10.57 -16.05 18.82
C ILE A 14 -10.22 -15.94 17.32
N ARG A 15 -9.32 -16.80 16.83
CA ARG A 15 -8.92 -16.80 15.41
C ARG A 15 -10.09 -17.07 14.47
N LEU A 16 -11.00 -17.96 14.82
CA LEU A 16 -12.15 -18.32 13.98
C LEU A 16 -13.30 -17.31 14.07
N THR A 17 -13.43 -16.61 15.21
CA THR A 17 -14.45 -15.57 15.38
C THR A 17 -14.02 -14.23 14.77
N GLY A 18 -12.75 -14.01 14.43
CA GLY A 18 -12.31 -12.88 13.60
C GLY A 18 -12.95 -12.85 12.21
N ASN A 19 -13.40 -13.98 11.68
CA ASN A 19 -14.09 -14.09 10.38
C ASN A 19 -15.58 -14.47 10.50
N MET A 20 -16.11 -14.69 11.72
CA MET A 20 -17.49 -15.14 11.96
C MET A 20 -17.90 -14.69 13.35
N SER A 21 -19.12 -14.17 13.51
CA SER A 21 -19.64 -13.69 14.80
C SER A 21 -19.70 -14.78 15.91
N SER A 22 -19.65 -16.06 15.54
CA SER A 22 -19.70 -17.20 16.48
C SER A 22 -19.28 -18.50 15.78
N VAL A 23 -18.81 -19.49 16.55
CA VAL A 23 -18.21 -20.75 16.03
C VAL A 23 -18.75 -21.97 16.77
N THR A 24 -18.86 -23.12 16.08
CA THR A 24 -19.24 -24.40 16.70
C THR A 24 -18.03 -25.12 17.29
N ALA A 25 -18.25 -25.91 18.38
CA ALA A 25 -17.20 -26.78 18.92
C ALA A 25 -16.66 -27.80 17.92
N GLU A 26 -17.44 -28.20 16.93
CA GLU A 26 -17.00 -29.08 15.85
C GLU A 26 -15.93 -28.44 14.96
N LYS A 27 -16.09 -27.19 14.59
CA LYS A 27 -15.12 -26.45 13.75
C LYS A 27 -13.77 -26.29 14.47
N ILE A 28 -13.81 -25.94 15.76
CA ILE A 28 -12.60 -25.86 16.61
C ILE A 28 -11.93 -27.24 16.74
N SER A 29 -12.71 -28.31 16.96
CA SER A 29 -12.18 -29.68 17.09
C SER A 29 -11.45 -30.16 15.84
N LYS A 30 -11.99 -29.89 14.65
CA LYS A 30 -11.36 -30.21 13.36
C LYS A 30 -10.03 -29.50 13.17
N ASN A 31 -9.97 -28.21 13.48
CA ASN A 31 -8.77 -27.41 13.29
C ASN A 31 -7.64 -27.77 14.25
N LEU A 32 -7.97 -28.12 15.50
CA LEU A 32 -6.99 -28.50 16.53
C LEU A 32 -6.66 -29.99 16.58
N GLY A 33 -7.34 -30.85 15.80
CA GLY A 33 -7.15 -32.29 15.84
C GLY A 33 -7.55 -32.93 17.17
N ILE A 34 -8.54 -32.38 17.89
CA ILE A 34 -9.05 -32.88 19.16
C ILE A 34 -10.50 -33.40 19.01
N SER A 35 -10.98 -34.18 19.97
CA SER A 35 -12.37 -34.60 19.92
C SER A 35 -13.35 -33.45 20.15
N ARG A 36 -14.54 -33.51 19.53
CA ARG A 36 -15.61 -32.51 19.74
C ARG A 36 -16.00 -32.38 21.23
N GLN A 37 -15.98 -33.50 21.96
CA GLN A 37 -16.26 -33.51 23.40
C GLN A 37 -15.23 -32.69 24.17
N ASN A 38 -13.93 -32.87 23.88
CA ASN A 38 -12.86 -32.11 24.49
C ASN A 38 -12.94 -30.61 24.15
N ALA A 39 -13.21 -30.26 22.87
CA ALA A 39 -13.41 -28.86 22.48
C ALA A 39 -14.58 -28.24 23.26
N SER A 40 -15.74 -28.92 23.34
CA SER A 40 -16.91 -28.43 24.08
C SER A 40 -16.64 -28.32 25.61
N HIS A 41 -15.87 -29.25 26.19
CA HIS A 41 -15.49 -29.21 27.59
C HIS A 41 -14.61 -27.99 27.90
N TYR A 42 -13.58 -27.72 27.06
CA TYR A 42 -12.72 -26.54 27.26
C TYR A 42 -13.49 -25.23 27.03
N LEU A 43 -14.39 -25.18 26.06
CA LEU A 43 -15.25 -24.01 25.84
C LEU A 43 -16.19 -23.73 27.03
N THR A 44 -16.74 -24.79 27.67
CA THR A 44 -17.55 -24.65 28.89
C THR A 44 -16.74 -24.07 30.03
N ARG A 45 -15.50 -24.55 30.24
CA ARG A 45 -14.59 -23.97 31.22
C ARG A 45 -14.23 -22.52 30.96
N LEU A 46 -14.09 -22.13 29.68
CA LEU A 46 -13.85 -20.73 29.29
C LEU A 46 -15.07 -19.85 29.56
N VAL A 47 -16.30 -20.39 29.55
CA VAL A 47 -17.50 -19.67 30.01
C VAL A 47 -17.46 -19.46 31.52
N GLU A 48 -17.04 -20.50 32.33
CA GLU A 48 -16.86 -20.37 33.76
C GLU A 48 -15.79 -19.31 34.11
N ASP A 49 -14.71 -19.24 33.30
CA ASP A 49 -13.65 -18.22 33.42
C ASP A 49 -14.09 -16.81 32.92
N LYS A 50 -15.33 -16.65 32.51
CA LYS A 50 -15.86 -15.39 31.91
C LYS A 50 -15.07 -14.87 30.71
N LYS A 51 -14.61 -15.78 29.86
CA LYS A 51 -13.87 -15.43 28.61
C LYS A 51 -14.69 -15.68 27.36
N VAL A 52 -15.69 -16.54 27.44
CA VAL A 52 -16.47 -17.01 26.30
C VAL A 52 -17.97 -16.99 26.66
N GLU A 53 -18.80 -16.62 25.72
CA GLU A 53 -20.26 -16.71 25.83
C GLU A 53 -20.76 -17.92 25.03
N LYS A 54 -21.71 -18.64 25.61
CA LYS A 54 -22.39 -19.75 24.96
C LYS A 54 -23.76 -19.30 24.46
N LEU A 55 -23.95 -19.32 23.15
CA LEU A 55 -25.20 -18.95 22.50
C LEU A 55 -26.06 -20.20 22.34
N PRO A 56 -27.31 -20.21 22.88
CA PRO A 56 -28.21 -21.34 22.76
C PRO A 56 -28.65 -21.54 21.30
N GLY A 57 -28.66 -22.80 20.84
CA GLY A 57 -29.06 -23.17 19.49
C GLY A 57 -28.74 -24.63 19.13
N LYS A 58 -29.18 -25.05 17.93
CA LYS A 58 -28.80 -26.33 17.35
C LYS A 58 -28.22 -26.07 15.96
N PRO A 59 -26.86 -26.07 15.82
CA PRO A 59 -25.82 -26.38 16.83
C PRO A 59 -25.61 -25.23 17.83
N VAL A 60 -25.05 -25.56 19.00
CA VAL A 60 -24.59 -24.57 19.99
C VAL A 60 -23.43 -23.78 19.40
N LEU A 61 -23.48 -22.48 19.53
CA LEU A 61 -22.47 -21.55 19.08
C LEU A 61 -21.72 -20.93 20.28
N TRP A 62 -20.48 -20.55 20.05
CA TRP A 62 -19.59 -19.99 21.05
C TRP A 62 -18.94 -18.73 20.48
N LYS A 63 -18.89 -17.66 21.29
CA LYS A 63 -18.16 -16.44 20.93
C LYS A 63 -17.30 -15.99 22.13
N PRO A 64 -16.14 -15.34 21.93
CA PRO A 64 -15.42 -14.69 23.03
C PRO A 64 -16.29 -13.55 23.57
N LEU A 65 -16.13 -13.22 24.87
CA LEU A 65 -16.71 -11.98 25.41
C LEU A 65 -16.01 -10.77 24.78
N ASP A 66 -16.70 -9.63 24.70
CA ASP A 66 -16.25 -8.44 23.97
C ASP A 66 -14.86 -7.93 24.40
N GLU A 67 -14.48 -8.13 25.67
CA GLU A 67 -13.13 -7.80 26.18
C GLU A 67 -12.00 -8.72 25.66
N TYR A 68 -12.35 -9.91 25.13
CA TYR A 68 -11.44 -10.91 24.56
C TYR A 68 -11.73 -11.12 23.07
N ALA A 69 -12.84 -10.59 22.58
CA ALA A 69 -13.03 -10.49 21.15
C ALA A 69 -11.81 -9.71 20.65
N VAL A 70 -11.00 -10.32 19.78
CA VAL A 70 -10.21 -9.50 18.88
C VAL A 70 -11.27 -8.64 18.22
N VAL A 71 -11.33 -7.36 18.60
CA VAL A 71 -11.96 -6.36 17.76
C VAL A 71 -11.21 -6.52 16.46
N ASP A 72 -11.80 -7.32 15.58
CA ASP A 72 -11.30 -7.41 14.22
C ASP A 72 -11.52 -6.00 13.70
N ASN A 73 -10.47 -5.18 13.74
CA ASN A 73 -10.44 -3.90 13.04
C ASN A 73 -10.65 -4.12 11.52
N THR A 74 -10.99 -5.35 11.10
CA THR A 74 -11.42 -5.70 9.76
C THR A 74 -12.81 -5.19 9.39
N GLU A 75 -13.68 -4.83 10.36
CA GLU A 75 -14.94 -4.14 10.02
C GLU A 75 -14.77 -2.65 9.69
N GLN A 76 -13.54 -2.14 9.80
CA GLN A 76 -13.17 -0.80 9.34
C GLN A 76 -11.90 -0.81 8.49
N ILE A 77 -11.76 -1.77 7.59
CA ILE A 77 -10.99 -1.51 6.37
C ILE A 77 -11.89 -0.58 5.57
N ASN A 78 -11.64 0.69 5.80
CA ASN A 78 -12.36 1.82 5.26
C ASN A 78 -12.48 1.71 3.73
N GLU A 79 -13.57 2.25 3.19
CA GLU A 79 -13.85 2.32 1.75
C GLU A 79 -12.63 2.70 0.91
N ALA A 80 -11.72 3.54 1.43
CA ALA A 80 -10.48 3.92 0.75
C ALA A 80 -9.58 2.73 0.39
N PHE A 81 -9.49 1.70 1.24
CA PHE A 81 -8.65 0.52 0.99
C PHE A 81 -9.41 -0.65 0.36
N HIS A 82 -10.74 -0.66 0.34
CA HIS A 82 -11.50 -1.73 -0.32
C HIS A 82 -11.21 -1.87 -1.81
N SER A 83 -10.83 -0.78 -2.46
CA SER A 83 -10.43 -0.79 -3.87
C SER A 83 -9.01 -1.35 -4.10
N VAL A 84 -8.27 -1.68 -3.03
CA VAL A 84 -6.91 -2.24 -3.14
C VAL A 84 -7.00 -3.76 -3.19
N VAL A 85 -6.70 -4.35 -4.32
CA VAL A 85 -6.65 -5.81 -4.46
C VAL A 85 -5.63 -6.40 -3.47
N GLY A 86 -6.07 -7.38 -2.69
CA GLY A 86 -5.28 -8.00 -1.64
C GLY A 86 -5.35 -7.28 -0.28
N HIS A 87 -6.26 -6.31 -0.10
CA HIS A 87 -6.45 -5.61 1.18
C HIS A 87 -6.78 -6.54 2.35
N ASP A 88 -7.51 -7.62 2.09
CA ASP A 88 -7.86 -8.69 3.04
C ASP A 88 -6.90 -9.90 2.97
N GLY A 89 -5.96 -9.88 2.03
CA GLY A 89 -4.99 -10.93 1.72
C GLY A 89 -3.54 -10.50 1.94
N SER A 90 -2.77 -10.50 0.84
CA SER A 90 -1.30 -10.24 0.89
C SER A 90 -0.92 -8.86 1.41
N LEU A 91 -1.79 -7.86 1.30
CA LEU A 91 -1.56 -6.50 1.76
C LEU A 91 -2.19 -6.18 3.11
N ARG A 92 -2.87 -7.12 3.77
CA ARG A 92 -3.58 -6.89 5.02
C ARG A 92 -2.68 -6.25 6.10
N GLU A 93 -1.51 -6.85 6.36
CA GLU A 93 -0.58 -6.34 7.37
C GLU A 93 0.01 -4.99 6.98
N VAL A 94 0.29 -4.78 5.69
CA VAL A 94 0.77 -3.51 5.14
C VAL A 94 -0.24 -2.40 5.42
N ILE A 95 -1.51 -2.65 5.08
CA ILE A 95 -2.60 -1.69 5.26
C ILE A 95 -2.84 -1.40 6.75
N GLN A 96 -2.82 -2.42 7.61
CA GLN A 96 -2.97 -2.23 9.05
C GLN A 96 -1.87 -1.33 9.64
N LYS A 97 -0.60 -1.50 9.20
CA LYS A 97 0.50 -0.62 9.60
C LYS A 97 0.29 0.81 9.10
N CYS A 98 -0.17 0.99 7.86
CA CYS A 98 -0.48 2.31 7.30
C CYS A 98 -1.62 3.00 8.07
N ILE A 99 -2.69 2.28 8.40
CA ILE A 99 -3.79 2.78 9.23
C ILE A 99 -3.29 3.22 10.61
N ALA A 100 -2.47 2.40 11.27
CA ALA A 100 -1.88 2.75 12.56
C ALA A 100 -1.01 4.02 12.47
N ALA A 101 -0.20 4.15 11.39
CA ALA A 101 0.61 5.33 11.14
C ALA A 101 -0.24 6.60 11.00
N VAL A 102 -1.34 6.53 10.24
CA VAL A 102 -2.25 7.67 10.03
C VAL A 102 -2.93 8.09 11.33
N LYS A 103 -3.42 7.12 12.12
CA LYS A 103 -4.17 7.38 13.36
C LYS A 103 -3.30 7.78 14.57
N TYR A 104 -1.98 7.63 14.48
CA TYR A 104 -1.10 7.93 15.62
C TYR A 104 -1.07 9.42 15.95
N PRO A 105 -1.40 9.84 17.21
CA PRO A 105 -1.42 11.25 17.59
C PRO A 105 0.00 11.80 17.86
N PRO A 106 0.25 13.12 17.70
CA PRO A 106 -0.68 14.12 17.20
C PRO A 106 -0.68 14.27 15.66
N ASN A 107 0.40 13.86 14.98
CA ASN A 107 0.61 14.18 13.56
C ASN A 107 0.80 12.93 12.68
N GLY A 108 0.44 11.74 13.17
CA GLY A 108 0.74 10.50 12.47
C GLY A 108 2.22 10.11 12.56
N LEU A 109 2.56 8.97 11.96
CA LEU A 109 3.93 8.48 11.82
C LEU A 109 4.33 8.51 10.34
N SER A 110 5.61 8.74 10.08
CA SER A 110 6.17 8.63 8.73
C SER A 110 6.16 7.18 8.27
N VAL A 111 5.79 6.97 7.01
CA VAL A 111 5.70 5.63 6.38
C VAL A 111 6.72 5.53 5.26
N LEU A 112 7.52 4.47 5.25
CA LEU A 112 8.37 4.08 4.12
C LEU A 112 7.77 2.88 3.41
N ILE A 113 7.48 3.04 2.12
CA ILE A 113 6.97 1.99 1.25
C ILE A 113 8.13 1.43 0.41
N ASN A 114 8.56 0.22 0.75
CA ASN A 114 9.57 -0.50 0.00
C ASN A 114 8.92 -1.40 -1.06
N GLY A 115 9.58 -1.59 -2.17
CA GLY A 115 9.13 -2.54 -3.18
C GLY A 115 9.69 -2.24 -4.56
N ALA A 116 9.74 -3.25 -5.42
CA ALA A 116 10.24 -3.14 -6.78
C ALA A 116 9.47 -2.08 -7.59
N THR A 117 10.02 -1.67 -8.73
CA THR A 117 9.34 -0.78 -9.65
C THR A 117 7.99 -1.38 -10.10
N GLY A 118 6.95 -0.56 -10.16
CA GLY A 118 5.64 -0.96 -10.69
C GLY A 118 4.77 -1.81 -9.76
N VAL A 119 5.14 -2.04 -8.48
CA VAL A 119 4.31 -2.82 -7.53
C VAL A 119 3.12 -2.04 -6.94
N GLY A 120 3.06 -0.71 -7.16
CA GLY A 120 1.96 0.13 -6.69
C GLY A 120 2.28 1.01 -5.48
N LYS A 121 3.55 1.40 -5.26
CA LYS A 121 3.97 2.27 -4.14
C LYS A 121 3.19 3.60 -4.12
N SER A 122 3.16 4.32 -5.23
CA SER A 122 2.47 5.62 -5.34
C SER A 122 0.95 5.46 -5.21
N PHE A 123 0.38 4.33 -5.67
CA PHE A 123 -1.03 4.00 -5.48
C PHE A 123 -1.36 3.82 -3.99
N LEU A 124 -0.52 3.07 -3.25
CA LEU A 124 -0.70 2.91 -1.81
C LEU A 124 -0.57 4.25 -1.08
N ALA A 125 0.39 5.12 -1.47
CA ALA A 125 0.54 6.45 -0.90
C ALA A 125 -0.72 7.30 -1.07
N THR A 126 -1.33 7.27 -2.26
CA THR A 126 -2.62 7.94 -2.52
C THR A 126 -3.73 7.38 -1.61
N LYS A 127 -3.81 6.05 -1.43
CA LYS A 127 -4.82 5.42 -0.57
C LYS A 127 -4.63 5.76 0.92
N ILE A 128 -3.40 5.94 1.38
CA ILE A 128 -3.10 6.41 2.73
C ILE A 128 -3.62 7.84 2.92
N PHE A 129 -3.43 8.71 1.94
CA PHE A 129 -3.93 10.08 1.96
C PHE A 129 -5.47 10.12 1.92
N GLU A 130 -6.12 9.39 1.02
CA GLU A 130 -7.58 9.27 0.93
C GLU A 130 -8.17 8.75 2.27
N TYR A 131 -7.51 7.79 2.89
CA TYR A 131 -7.89 7.28 4.21
C TYR A 131 -7.82 8.37 5.29
N ALA A 132 -6.77 9.19 5.31
CA ALA A 132 -6.62 10.26 6.29
C ALA A 132 -7.73 11.33 6.16
N ILE A 133 -8.18 11.63 4.93
CA ILE A 133 -9.34 12.51 4.66
C ILE A 133 -10.63 11.87 5.15
N HIS A 134 -10.87 10.62 4.81
CA HIS A 134 -12.10 9.91 5.15
C HIS A 134 -12.27 9.82 6.68
N GLU A 135 -11.21 9.53 7.42
CA GLU A 135 -11.19 9.48 8.89
C GLU A 135 -11.17 10.88 9.53
N GLN A 136 -11.26 11.95 8.74
CA GLN A 136 -11.23 13.34 9.21
C GLN A 136 -9.97 13.67 10.06
N ILE A 137 -8.87 12.99 9.79
CA ILE A 137 -7.57 13.26 10.45
C ILE A 137 -6.90 14.49 9.85
N ILE A 138 -7.20 14.76 8.59
CA ILE A 138 -6.84 15.98 7.87
C ILE A 138 -8.11 16.54 7.21
N GLU A 139 -8.06 17.82 6.87
CA GLU A 139 -9.17 18.49 6.18
C GLU A 139 -9.38 17.91 4.77
N LYS A 140 -10.59 18.05 4.24
CA LYS A 140 -10.95 17.49 2.92
C LYS A 140 -10.16 18.12 1.77
N ASP A 141 -9.76 19.36 1.92
CA ASP A 141 -8.98 20.14 0.96
C ASP A 141 -7.47 20.17 1.31
N ALA A 142 -7.04 19.32 2.25
CA ALA A 142 -5.63 19.19 2.61
C ALA A 142 -4.77 18.87 1.39
N PRO A 143 -3.59 19.49 1.23
CA PRO A 143 -2.74 19.27 0.08
C PRO A 143 -2.08 17.89 0.12
N PHE A 144 -1.95 17.28 -1.07
CA PHE A 144 -1.12 16.09 -1.31
C PHE A 144 -0.04 16.44 -2.33
N ALA A 145 1.14 16.79 -1.85
CA ALA A 145 2.28 17.09 -2.72
C ALA A 145 3.06 15.80 -3.04
N ILE A 146 3.51 15.67 -4.27
CA ILE A 146 4.26 14.51 -4.76
C ILE A 146 5.56 14.98 -5.40
N LEU A 147 6.66 14.32 -5.08
CA LEU A 147 7.96 14.55 -5.69
C LEU A 147 8.66 13.22 -5.94
N ASN A 148 9.12 13.01 -7.17
CA ASN A 148 10.06 11.93 -7.48
C ASN A 148 11.49 12.48 -7.35
N CYS A 149 12.23 11.96 -6.37
CA CYS A 149 13.61 12.41 -6.12
C CYS A 149 14.57 12.01 -7.26
N ALA A 150 14.24 10.99 -8.05
CA ALA A 150 15.05 10.58 -9.19
C ALA A 150 15.13 11.63 -10.30
N ASP A 151 14.09 12.46 -10.47
CA ASP A 151 14.05 13.53 -11.47
C ASP A 151 15.10 14.62 -11.20
N TYR A 152 15.67 14.62 -9.99
CA TYR A 152 16.65 15.59 -9.51
C TYR A 152 18.00 14.96 -9.12
N ALA A 153 18.24 13.70 -9.49
CA ALA A 153 19.43 12.96 -9.07
C ALA A 153 20.74 13.67 -9.41
N ASP A 154 20.79 14.33 -10.57
CA ASP A 154 21.96 15.07 -11.05
C ASP A 154 22.00 16.54 -10.59
N ASN A 155 20.98 17.02 -9.88
CA ASN A 155 20.88 18.40 -9.41
C ASN A 155 20.32 18.50 -7.97
N PRO A 156 21.13 18.15 -6.95
CA PRO A 156 20.71 18.20 -5.55
C PRO A 156 20.31 19.59 -5.05
N GLU A 157 20.88 20.66 -5.63
CA GLU A 157 20.55 22.04 -5.27
C GLU A 157 19.15 22.42 -5.75
N LEU A 158 18.78 22.02 -6.97
CA LEU A 158 17.43 22.20 -7.49
C LEU A 158 16.41 21.41 -6.67
N LEU A 159 16.75 20.20 -6.25
CA LEU A 159 15.92 19.41 -5.34
C LEU A 159 15.73 20.14 -4.00
N SER A 160 16.81 20.70 -3.42
CA SER A 160 16.74 21.50 -2.20
C SER A 160 15.81 22.71 -2.38
N ALA A 161 15.97 23.46 -3.47
CA ALA A 161 15.12 24.59 -3.79
C ALA A 161 13.65 24.21 -3.98
N THR A 162 13.38 23.06 -4.60
CA THR A 162 12.02 22.54 -4.79
C THR A 162 11.37 22.13 -3.46
N LEU A 163 12.12 21.46 -2.57
CA LEU A 163 11.61 21.01 -1.27
C LEU A 163 11.39 22.15 -0.29
N PHE A 164 12.43 23.00 -0.12
CA PHE A 164 12.47 24.00 0.94
C PHE A 164 12.08 25.42 0.47
N GLY A 165 12.00 25.63 -0.86
CA GLY A 165 11.86 26.96 -1.43
C GLY A 165 13.17 27.73 -1.47
N TYR A 166 13.14 28.94 -2.00
CA TYR A 166 14.33 29.80 -2.11
C TYR A 166 13.99 31.29 -2.04
N LYS A 167 14.96 32.08 -1.62
CA LYS A 167 14.90 33.54 -1.60
C LYS A 167 15.44 34.11 -2.89
N LYS A 168 14.96 35.30 -3.23
CA LYS A 168 15.51 36.09 -4.34
C LYS A 168 17.02 36.24 -4.18
N GLY A 169 17.77 35.94 -5.26
CA GLY A 169 19.22 36.00 -5.27
C GLY A 169 19.94 34.78 -4.67
N ALA A 170 19.23 33.73 -4.26
CA ALA A 170 19.82 32.51 -3.72
C ALA A 170 20.75 31.79 -4.72
N PHE A 171 20.46 31.91 -6.00
CA PHE A 171 21.25 31.37 -7.10
C PHE A 171 20.96 32.14 -8.41
N THR A 172 21.74 31.90 -9.45
CA THR A 172 21.54 32.56 -10.76
C THR A 172 20.16 32.19 -11.33
N GLY A 173 19.30 33.19 -11.54
CA GLY A 173 17.91 32.99 -12.01
C GLY A 173 16.86 33.05 -10.89
N ALA A 174 17.23 33.16 -9.63
CA ALA A 174 16.30 33.35 -8.52
C ALA A 174 15.81 34.82 -8.46
N GLU A 175 14.86 35.16 -9.33
CA GLU A 175 14.36 36.55 -9.47
C GLU A 175 13.38 36.97 -8.38
N LYS A 176 12.71 36.02 -7.72
CA LYS A 176 11.71 36.23 -6.66
C LYS A 176 11.82 35.17 -5.59
N ASP A 177 11.23 35.44 -4.42
CA ASP A 177 11.02 34.43 -3.40
C ASP A 177 10.03 33.37 -3.91
N THR A 178 10.33 32.12 -3.65
CA THR A 178 9.47 30.99 -4.07
C THR A 178 9.34 30.02 -2.94
N ASP A 179 8.10 29.66 -2.61
CA ASP A 179 7.79 28.64 -1.61
C ASP A 179 8.12 27.25 -2.14
N GLY A 180 8.61 26.38 -1.26
CA GLY A 180 8.89 24.99 -1.55
C GLY A 180 7.69 24.07 -1.24
N LEU A 181 7.88 22.78 -1.55
CA LEU A 181 6.85 21.77 -1.31
C LEU A 181 6.48 21.62 0.16
N LEU A 182 7.39 21.90 1.11
CA LEU A 182 7.06 21.87 2.54
C LEU A 182 6.02 22.93 2.90
N ALA A 183 6.11 24.13 2.33
CA ALA A 183 5.11 25.17 2.52
C ALA A 183 3.77 24.77 1.86
N THR A 184 3.83 24.28 0.63
CA THR A 184 2.65 23.88 -0.14
C THR A 184 1.91 22.68 0.52
N ALA A 185 2.64 21.73 1.10
CA ALA A 185 2.09 20.56 1.77
C ALA A 185 1.67 20.82 3.23
N ASN A 186 1.68 22.08 3.69
CA ASN A 186 1.34 22.40 5.07
C ASN A 186 -0.09 21.94 5.42
N ASN A 187 -0.23 21.27 6.57
CA ASN A 187 -1.43 20.59 7.08
C ASN A 187 -1.91 19.39 6.20
N GLY A 188 -1.09 18.93 5.28
CA GLY A 188 -1.36 17.80 4.40
C GLY A 188 -0.27 16.76 4.40
N TYR A 189 -0.04 16.16 3.23
CA TYR A 189 0.94 15.11 3.01
C TYR A 189 1.96 15.50 1.93
N LEU A 190 3.19 15.05 2.13
CA LEU A 190 4.24 15.05 1.11
C LEU A 190 4.69 13.61 0.85
N PHE A 191 4.50 13.16 -0.38
CA PHE A 191 4.99 11.88 -0.86
C PHE A 191 6.30 12.08 -1.62
N LEU A 192 7.38 11.46 -1.13
CA LEU A 192 8.70 11.46 -1.76
C LEU A 192 8.98 10.07 -2.33
N ASP A 193 8.91 9.94 -3.65
CA ASP A 193 9.28 8.71 -4.34
C ASP A 193 10.79 8.65 -4.61
N GLU A 194 11.34 7.44 -4.68
CA GLU A 194 12.77 7.16 -4.86
C GLU A 194 13.66 7.96 -3.87
N VAL A 195 13.27 7.94 -2.60
CA VAL A 195 13.89 8.74 -1.53
C VAL A 195 15.40 8.46 -1.36
N HIS A 196 15.88 7.30 -1.80
CA HIS A 196 17.31 6.96 -1.81
C HIS A 196 18.14 7.86 -2.75
N ARG A 197 17.50 8.60 -3.65
CA ARG A 197 18.16 9.59 -4.53
C ARG A 197 18.43 10.94 -3.85
N LEU A 198 17.94 11.12 -2.63
CA LEU A 198 18.26 12.33 -1.85
C LEU A 198 19.74 12.38 -1.52
N SER A 199 20.39 13.51 -1.79
CA SER A 199 21.75 13.77 -1.29
C SER A 199 21.77 13.75 0.24
N LYS A 200 22.94 13.44 0.83
CA LYS A 200 23.11 13.44 2.29
C LYS A 200 22.70 14.78 2.92
N GLU A 201 23.05 15.88 2.28
CA GLU A 201 22.67 17.22 2.74
C GLU A 201 21.15 17.42 2.77
N ASN A 202 20.44 16.98 1.72
CA ASN A 202 18.97 17.08 1.67
C ASN A 202 18.30 16.13 2.66
N GLN A 203 18.89 14.96 2.92
CA GLN A 203 18.43 14.08 4.00
C GLN A 203 18.57 14.73 5.37
N GLU A 204 19.70 15.41 5.67
CA GLU A 204 19.92 16.11 6.93
C GLU A 204 18.96 17.28 7.13
N LYS A 205 18.70 18.08 6.09
CA LYS A 205 17.73 19.17 6.13
C LYS A 205 16.30 18.66 6.36
N LEU A 206 15.92 17.61 5.64
CA LEU A 206 14.59 17.00 5.78
C LEU A 206 14.40 16.37 7.16
N PHE A 207 15.44 15.73 7.67
CA PHE A 207 15.52 15.20 9.01
C PHE A 207 15.25 16.26 10.09
N LEU A 208 15.93 17.41 10.00
CA LEU A 208 15.70 18.51 10.93
C LEU A 208 14.24 18.99 10.88
N PHE A 209 13.67 19.04 9.69
CA PHE A 209 12.27 19.40 9.52
C PHE A 209 11.32 18.37 10.16
N ILE A 210 11.55 17.07 9.96
CA ILE A 210 10.72 16.01 10.58
C ILE A 210 10.71 16.11 12.09
N ASP A 211 11.87 16.42 12.71
CA ASP A 211 11.99 16.54 14.16
C ASP A 211 11.35 17.81 14.73
N THR A 212 11.50 18.93 14.03
CA THR A 212 11.19 20.25 14.60
C THR A 212 10.00 20.96 13.95
N GLY A 213 9.57 20.50 12.76
CA GLY A 213 8.60 21.20 11.93
C GLY A 213 9.12 22.51 11.32
N ASN A 214 10.43 22.79 11.49
CA ASN A 214 11.04 24.04 11.03
C ASN A 214 12.04 23.80 9.90
N TYR A 215 12.09 24.74 8.96
CA TYR A 215 12.99 24.69 7.81
C TYR A 215 13.43 26.09 7.39
N ARG A 216 14.45 26.18 6.54
CA ARG A 216 14.88 27.41 5.90
C ARG A 216 14.90 27.25 4.39
N PRO A 217 14.30 28.20 3.64
CA PRO A 217 14.48 28.29 2.19
C PRO A 217 15.97 28.47 1.83
N VAL A 218 16.35 28.04 0.64
CA VAL A 218 17.70 28.25 0.13
C VAL A 218 17.97 29.76 0.04
N GLY A 219 19.12 30.21 0.57
CA GLY A 219 19.47 31.62 0.66
C GLY A 219 18.91 32.36 1.88
N GLU A 220 18.12 31.72 2.74
CA GLU A 220 17.65 32.26 4.02
C GLU A 220 18.53 31.80 5.16
N ASN A 221 19.20 32.78 5.86
CA ASN A 221 20.12 32.47 6.95
C ASN A 221 19.61 32.89 8.33
N VAL A 222 18.56 33.72 8.40
CA VAL A 222 18.09 34.32 9.65
C VAL A 222 16.76 33.71 10.11
N ASN A 223 15.76 33.68 9.23
CA ASN A 223 14.40 33.34 9.63
C ASN A 223 14.09 31.83 9.44
N TRP A 224 13.48 31.27 10.46
CA TRP A 224 12.90 29.94 10.37
C TRP A 224 11.45 30.02 9.89
N HIS A 225 11.10 29.13 8.98
CA HIS A 225 9.73 28.86 8.56
C HIS A 225 9.25 27.59 9.23
N SER A 226 7.96 27.45 9.42
CA SER A 226 7.37 26.24 10.01
C SER A 226 6.22 25.71 9.15
N ALA A 227 6.07 24.38 9.11
CA ALA A 227 4.95 23.73 8.49
C ALA A 227 4.62 22.41 9.23
N LYS A 228 3.39 21.93 9.09
CA LYS A 228 2.95 20.63 9.60
C LYS A 228 2.71 19.71 8.39
N VAL A 229 3.64 18.82 8.14
CA VAL A 229 3.59 17.93 6.99
C VAL A 229 3.69 16.48 7.45
N ARG A 230 2.83 15.62 6.93
CA ARG A 230 2.89 14.17 7.10
C ARG A 230 3.66 13.57 5.93
N PHE A 231 4.56 12.64 6.21
CA PHE A 231 5.43 12.08 5.18
C PHE A 231 5.07 10.65 4.81
N ILE A 232 5.09 10.41 3.50
CA ILE A 232 5.14 9.08 2.92
C ILE A 232 6.38 9.04 2.03
N PHE A 233 7.24 8.07 2.26
CA PHE A 233 8.45 7.82 1.49
C PHE A 233 8.29 6.55 0.67
N ALA A 234 8.92 6.47 -0.48
CA ALA A 234 9.00 5.24 -1.24
C ALA A 234 10.42 5.02 -1.80
N THR A 235 10.80 3.75 -1.94
CA THR A 235 12.09 3.36 -2.51
C THR A 235 12.00 2.02 -3.21
N THR A 236 12.81 1.85 -4.25
CA THR A 236 13.06 0.57 -4.92
C THR A 236 14.28 -0.15 -4.38
N GLU A 237 15.14 0.54 -3.63
CA GLU A 237 16.35 -0.04 -3.09
C GLU A 237 16.06 -1.07 -2.00
N LYS A 238 16.87 -2.13 -2.00
CA LYS A 238 16.83 -3.20 -0.99
C LYS A 238 18.15 -3.20 -0.21
N GLY A 239 18.06 -3.19 1.11
CA GLY A 239 19.22 -3.29 1.99
C GLY A 239 19.41 -2.08 2.89
N GLU A 240 20.42 -2.18 3.74
CA GLU A 240 20.84 -1.14 4.66
C GLU A 240 21.83 -0.22 3.96
N ASN A 241 21.82 1.10 4.23
CA ASN A 241 22.81 2.11 3.81
C ASN A 241 22.48 3.03 2.61
N TYR A 242 21.27 3.01 2.05
CA TYR A 242 20.89 4.04 1.07
C TYR A 242 20.35 5.33 1.72
N LEU A 243 19.92 5.23 2.97
CA LEU A 243 19.57 6.38 3.82
C LEU A 243 20.60 6.55 4.93
N LEU A 244 20.80 7.77 5.39
CA LEU A 244 21.58 7.99 6.61
C LEU A 244 20.90 7.30 7.80
N ASP A 245 21.67 6.67 8.68
CA ASP A 245 21.14 6.01 9.90
C ASP A 245 20.27 6.98 10.73
N THR A 246 20.65 8.26 10.71
CA THR A 246 19.94 9.34 11.38
C THR A 246 18.59 9.62 10.73
N PHE A 247 18.43 9.44 9.42
CA PHE A 247 17.18 9.60 8.69
C PHE A 247 16.29 8.36 8.85
N ASP A 248 16.86 7.17 8.71
CA ASP A 248 16.14 5.89 8.84
C ASP A 248 15.44 5.75 10.20
N ARG A 249 16.09 6.16 11.29
CA ARG A 249 15.53 6.15 12.65
C ARG A 249 14.27 7.01 12.84
N ARG A 250 13.97 7.92 11.90
CA ARG A 250 12.80 8.80 11.95
C ARG A 250 11.64 8.29 11.13
N ILE A 251 11.88 7.25 10.37
CA ILE A 251 10.83 6.55 9.65
C ILE A 251 10.33 5.42 10.56
N GLN A 252 9.23 5.68 11.26
CA GLN A 252 8.74 4.79 12.29
C GLN A 252 8.06 3.54 11.73
N ILE A 253 7.49 3.64 10.54
CA ILE A 253 6.76 2.53 9.91
C ILE A 253 7.40 2.22 8.55
N SER A 254 7.88 1.00 8.41
CA SER A 254 8.35 0.46 7.13
C SER A 254 7.46 -0.68 6.69
N VAL A 255 7.03 -0.65 5.42
CA VAL A 255 6.20 -1.68 4.79
C VAL A 255 6.83 -2.14 3.48
N MET A 256 6.63 -3.40 3.12
CA MET A 256 7.12 -4.00 1.88
C MET A 256 5.95 -4.42 1.01
N LEU A 257 5.89 -3.93 -0.22
CA LEU A 257 4.92 -4.38 -1.21
C LEU A 257 5.45 -5.61 -1.94
N PRO A 258 4.66 -6.69 -2.04
CA PRO A 258 5.02 -7.87 -2.82
C PRO A 258 5.03 -7.56 -4.32
N THR A 259 5.85 -8.31 -5.07
CA THR A 259 5.80 -8.31 -6.53
C THR A 259 4.49 -8.95 -7.03
N PHE A 260 4.20 -8.82 -8.33
CA PHE A 260 3.03 -9.48 -8.91
C PHE A 260 3.11 -11.01 -8.75
N GLU A 261 4.30 -11.58 -8.93
CA GLU A 261 4.56 -13.02 -8.82
C GLU A 261 4.42 -13.55 -7.39
N ASP A 262 4.78 -12.74 -6.39
CA ASP A 262 4.68 -13.10 -4.97
C ASP A 262 3.24 -13.07 -4.45
N ARG A 263 2.31 -12.48 -5.19
CA ARG A 263 0.90 -12.44 -4.79
C ARG A 263 0.20 -13.78 -5.03
N PRO A 264 -0.76 -14.16 -4.18
CA PRO A 264 -1.61 -15.30 -4.42
C PRO A 264 -2.27 -15.24 -5.81
N ILE A 265 -2.46 -16.41 -6.44
CA ILE A 265 -3.04 -16.50 -7.79
C ILE A 265 -4.41 -15.82 -7.89
N ARG A 266 -5.20 -15.87 -6.82
CA ARG A 266 -6.51 -15.19 -6.74
C ARG A 266 -6.34 -13.66 -6.91
N GLU A 267 -5.41 -13.06 -6.19
CA GLU A 267 -5.16 -11.61 -6.28
C GLU A 267 -4.60 -11.22 -7.65
N ARG A 268 -3.75 -12.07 -8.26
CA ARG A 268 -3.26 -11.84 -9.62
C ARG A 268 -4.39 -11.86 -10.65
N LEU A 269 -5.35 -12.76 -10.50
CA LEU A 269 -6.56 -12.83 -11.33
C LEU A 269 -7.43 -11.57 -11.12
N GLU A 270 -7.64 -11.17 -9.88
CA GLU A 270 -8.41 -9.96 -9.53
C GLU A 270 -7.77 -8.70 -10.13
N LEU A 271 -6.42 -8.58 -10.12
CA LEU A 271 -5.71 -7.47 -10.76
C LEU A 271 -5.90 -7.46 -12.29
N ILE A 272 -5.77 -8.60 -12.92
CA ILE A 272 -5.99 -8.72 -14.38
C ILE A 272 -7.44 -8.34 -14.72
N GLN A 273 -8.40 -8.86 -13.98
CA GLN A 273 -9.82 -8.55 -14.17
C GLN A 273 -10.10 -7.06 -13.98
N LEU A 274 -9.56 -6.44 -12.90
CA LEU A 274 -9.70 -5.01 -12.62
C LEU A 274 -9.17 -4.16 -13.79
N PHE A 275 -8.02 -4.52 -14.37
CA PHE A 275 -7.45 -3.73 -15.45
C PHE A 275 -8.27 -3.88 -16.74
N PHE A 276 -8.76 -5.05 -17.08
CA PHE A 276 -9.67 -5.21 -18.20
C PHE A 276 -11.00 -4.49 -17.99
N GLN A 277 -11.55 -4.51 -16.77
CA GLN A 277 -12.76 -3.77 -16.45
C GLN A 277 -12.56 -2.26 -16.64
N ASN A 278 -11.42 -1.72 -16.17
CA ASN A 278 -11.10 -0.30 -16.38
C ASN A 278 -11.01 0.06 -17.87
N GLU A 279 -10.45 -0.81 -18.70
CA GLU A 279 -10.40 -0.56 -20.14
C GLU A 279 -11.79 -0.72 -20.80
N ALA A 280 -12.62 -1.67 -20.34
CA ALA A 280 -14.00 -1.80 -20.79
C ALA A 280 -14.81 -0.52 -20.49
N ASP A 281 -14.65 0.02 -19.29
CA ASP A 281 -15.30 1.28 -18.86
C ASP A 281 -14.83 2.47 -19.70
N VAL A 282 -13.52 2.57 -20.00
CA VAL A 282 -12.97 3.64 -20.84
C VAL A 282 -13.44 3.54 -22.28
N LEU A 283 -13.44 2.33 -22.85
CA LEU A 283 -13.82 2.10 -24.25
C LEU A 283 -15.34 2.01 -24.44
N GLN A 284 -16.11 1.95 -23.36
CA GLN A 284 -17.57 1.74 -23.36
C GLN A 284 -17.96 0.49 -24.18
N LYS A 285 -17.18 -0.59 -24.01
CA LYS A 285 -17.38 -1.88 -24.70
C LYS A 285 -17.11 -3.05 -23.76
N ASP A 286 -17.88 -4.10 -23.93
CA ASP A 286 -17.59 -5.37 -23.25
C ASP A 286 -16.30 -6.00 -23.79
N ILE A 287 -15.47 -6.54 -22.90
CA ILE A 287 -14.21 -7.21 -23.25
C ILE A 287 -14.28 -8.68 -22.82
N ILE A 288 -14.01 -9.56 -23.77
CA ILE A 288 -13.86 -11.01 -23.52
C ILE A 288 -12.39 -11.38 -23.63
N VAL A 289 -11.85 -12.02 -22.59
CA VAL A 289 -10.46 -12.48 -22.55
C VAL A 289 -10.40 -13.98 -22.68
N SER A 290 -9.61 -14.49 -23.61
CA SER A 290 -9.46 -15.93 -23.81
C SER A 290 -8.71 -16.58 -22.63
N ARG A 291 -8.96 -17.89 -22.40
CA ARG A 291 -8.27 -18.64 -21.34
C ARG A 291 -6.76 -18.69 -21.56
N GLU A 292 -6.35 -18.78 -22.82
CA GLU A 292 -4.95 -18.82 -23.22
C GLU A 292 -4.24 -17.48 -22.91
N ALA A 293 -4.90 -16.36 -23.20
CA ALA A 293 -4.40 -15.03 -22.83
C ALA A 293 -4.27 -14.88 -21.31
N LEU A 294 -5.28 -15.30 -20.58
CA LEU A 294 -5.27 -15.26 -19.11
C LEU A 294 -4.15 -16.13 -18.52
N SER A 295 -4.00 -17.38 -19.02
CA SER A 295 -2.95 -18.29 -18.60
C SER A 295 -1.57 -17.72 -18.88
N LEU A 296 -1.37 -17.08 -20.04
CA LEU A 296 -0.12 -16.42 -20.40
C LEU A 296 0.23 -15.31 -19.43
N MET A 297 -0.71 -14.41 -19.13
CA MET A 297 -0.48 -13.30 -18.17
C MET A 297 -0.20 -13.80 -16.75
N LEU A 298 -0.77 -14.91 -16.33
CA LEU A 298 -0.51 -15.50 -15.02
C LEU A 298 0.85 -16.21 -14.92
N SER A 299 1.40 -16.71 -16.02
CA SER A 299 2.64 -17.46 -16.07
C SER A 299 3.85 -16.62 -16.48
N HIS A 300 3.63 -15.46 -17.10
CA HIS A 300 4.71 -14.62 -17.59
C HIS A 300 5.32 -13.77 -16.45
N PRO A 301 6.66 -13.73 -16.32
CA PRO A 301 7.33 -12.83 -15.36
C PRO A 301 7.32 -11.39 -15.89
N PHE A 302 6.69 -10.49 -15.12
CA PHE A 302 6.66 -9.08 -15.50
C PHE A 302 7.79 -8.30 -14.81
N SER A 303 8.89 -8.03 -15.51
CA SER A 303 10.03 -7.24 -14.98
C SER A 303 9.63 -5.85 -14.46
N GLY A 304 8.53 -5.28 -14.96
CA GLY A 304 7.91 -4.04 -14.49
C GLY A 304 6.67 -4.25 -13.61
N ASN A 305 6.48 -5.45 -13.06
CA ASN A 305 5.41 -5.81 -12.12
C ASN A 305 3.98 -5.44 -12.62
N ILE A 306 3.13 -4.99 -11.71
CA ILE A 306 1.74 -4.61 -11.97
C ILE A 306 1.65 -3.45 -12.98
N GLY A 307 2.62 -2.53 -12.96
CA GLY A 307 2.67 -1.43 -13.92
C GLY A 307 2.81 -1.91 -15.37
N LYS A 308 3.72 -2.88 -15.62
CA LYS A 308 3.90 -3.47 -16.96
C LYS A 308 2.68 -4.27 -17.38
N LEU A 309 2.11 -5.08 -16.49
CA LEU A 309 0.87 -5.81 -16.74
C LEU A 309 -0.27 -4.88 -17.18
N LYS A 310 -0.50 -3.80 -16.41
CA LYS A 310 -1.52 -2.78 -16.74
C LYS A 310 -1.29 -2.17 -18.13
N ASN A 311 -0.04 -1.84 -18.45
CA ASN A 311 0.30 -1.26 -19.75
C ASN A 311 0.05 -2.24 -20.91
N ILE A 312 0.44 -3.51 -20.76
CA ILE A 312 0.20 -4.56 -21.76
C ILE A 312 -1.30 -4.72 -22.02
N ILE A 313 -2.11 -4.80 -20.97
CA ILE A 313 -3.58 -4.92 -21.10
C ILE A 313 -4.12 -3.71 -21.87
N LYS A 314 -3.72 -2.50 -21.46
CA LYS A 314 -4.17 -1.26 -22.09
C LYS A 314 -3.83 -1.22 -23.60
N ILE A 315 -2.59 -1.54 -23.97
CA ILE A 315 -2.14 -1.51 -25.36
C ILE A 315 -2.84 -2.60 -26.18
N SER A 316 -3.01 -3.81 -25.61
CA SER A 316 -3.74 -4.90 -26.29
C SER A 316 -5.20 -4.52 -26.56
N CYS A 317 -5.88 -3.90 -25.60
CA CYS A 317 -7.25 -3.41 -25.78
C CYS A 317 -7.31 -2.30 -26.84
N ALA A 318 -6.40 -1.34 -26.82
CA ALA A 318 -6.33 -0.25 -27.79
C ALA A 318 -6.06 -0.76 -29.20
N ASP A 319 -5.18 -1.75 -29.35
CA ASP A 319 -4.86 -2.35 -30.65
C ASP A 319 -6.07 -3.08 -31.25
N VAL A 320 -6.75 -3.93 -30.48
CA VAL A 320 -7.98 -4.61 -30.94
C VAL A 320 -9.08 -3.60 -31.25
N TYR A 321 -9.31 -2.60 -30.37
CA TYR A 321 -10.30 -1.55 -30.60
C TYR A 321 -10.07 -0.78 -31.89
N SER A 322 -8.80 -0.55 -32.26
CA SER A 322 -8.47 0.15 -33.51
C SER A 322 -8.72 -0.67 -34.78
N ARG A 323 -8.72 -2.02 -34.67
CA ARG A 323 -8.84 -2.93 -35.82
C ARG A 323 -10.25 -3.44 -36.07
N THR A 324 -11.11 -3.44 -35.06
CA THR A 324 -12.46 -3.99 -35.17
C THR A 324 -13.50 -3.08 -34.55
N GLN A 325 -14.70 -3.10 -35.16
CA GLN A 325 -15.89 -2.52 -34.56
C GLN A 325 -16.80 -3.54 -33.88
N GLU A 326 -16.35 -4.81 -33.83
CA GLU A 326 -17.12 -5.88 -33.19
C GLU A 326 -17.33 -5.61 -31.69
N GLU A 327 -18.43 -6.13 -31.19
CA GLU A 327 -18.79 -6.10 -29.79
C GLU A 327 -19.32 -7.48 -29.39
N PRO A 328 -18.76 -8.11 -28.35
CA PRO A 328 -17.67 -7.66 -27.46
C PRO A 328 -16.29 -7.68 -28.12
N LEU A 329 -15.35 -6.87 -27.59
CA LEU A 329 -13.94 -6.94 -27.97
C LEU A 329 -13.31 -8.22 -27.45
N THR A 330 -12.70 -9.01 -28.31
CA THR A 330 -12.09 -10.30 -27.90
C THR A 330 -10.58 -10.17 -27.85
N ILE A 331 -9.99 -10.39 -26.67
CA ILE A 331 -8.54 -10.38 -26.43
C ILE A 331 -8.05 -11.84 -26.35
N GLY A 332 -7.34 -12.26 -27.38
CA GLY A 332 -6.74 -13.59 -27.46
C GLY A 332 -5.28 -13.61 -26.99
N LYS A 333 -4.68 -14.81 -27.07
CA LYS A 333 -3.27 -15.01 -26.73
C LYS A 333 -2.32 -14.17 -27.60
N ASN A 334 -2.63 -14.04 -28.90
CA ASN A 334 -1.74 -13.37 -29.85
C ASN A 334 -1.65 -11.85 -29.56
N GLU A 335 -2.76 -11.22 -29.18
CA GLU A 335 -2.80 -9.80 -28.84
C GLU A 335 -1.90 -9.51 -27.62
N ILE A 336 -1.85 -10.41 -26.64
CA ILE A 336 -0.96 -10.29 -25.48
C ILE A 336 0.49 -10.58 -25.88
N LEU A 337 0.76 -11.65 -26.67
CA LEU A 337 2.11 -12.02 -27.11
C LEU A 337 2.78 -10.94 -27.94
N ILE A 338 2.05 -10.27 -28.84
CA ILE A 338 2.59 -9.19 -29.65
C ILE A 338 3.12 -8.08 -28.73
N GLN A 339 2.38 -7.69 -27.71
CA GLN A 339 2.77 -6.64 -26.79
C GLN A 339 3.95 -7.06 -25.89
N LEU A 340 4.00 -8.33 -25.47
CA LEU A 340 5.13 -8.86 -24.71
C LEU A 340 6.41 -8.84 -25.56
N ASN A 341 6.36 -9.33 -26.79
CA ASN A 341 7.53 -9.42 -27.68
C ASN A 341 8.03 -8.02 -28.12
N MET A 342 7.13 -7.07 -28.43
CA MET A 342 7.52 -5.70 -28.74
C MET A 342 8.30 -5.04 -27.60
N LEU A 343 7.83 -5.19 -26.37
CA LEU A 343 8.49 -4.61 -25.21
C LEU A 343 9.82 -5.29 -24.85
N GLU A 344 10.00 -6.57 -25.15
CA GLU A 344 11.27 -7.28 -24.96
C GLU A 344 12.31 -6.89 -26.01
N SER A 345 11.90 -6.72 -27.27
CA SER A 345 12.78 -6.27 -28.34
C SER A 345 13.27 -4.82 -28.18
N GLU A 346 12.47 -3.96 -27.56
CA GLU A 346 12.91 -2.60 -27.21
C GLU A 346 13.98 -2.58 -26.13
N VAL A 347 13.94 -3.49 -25.17
CA VAL A 347 14.97 -3.61 -24.11
C VAL A 347 16.29 -4.16 -24.65
N GLU A 348 16.25 -5.11 -25.57
CA GLU A 348 17.45 -5.69 -26.21
C GLU A 348 18.12 -4.71 -27.20
N SER A 349 17.40 -3.73 -27.71
CA SER A 349 17.93 -2.78 -28.70
C SER A 349 18.55 -1.50 -28.11
N LEU A 350 18.53 -1.32 -26.79
CA LEU A 350 19.22 -0.21 -26.14
C LEU A 350 20.75 -0.48 -26.15
N PRO A 351 21.56 0.39 -26.75
CA PRO A 351 23.02 0.23 -26.69
C PRO A 351 23.48 0.37 -25.24
N ILE A 352 24.24 -0.65 -24.80
CA ILE A 352 24.92 -0.69 -23.51
C ILE A 352 26.02 0.36 -23.47
#